data_d15f261889e348aed8e4bab577b2bdf0
#
_entry.id   d15f261889e348aed8e4bab577b2bdf0
#
_cell.length_a   1.000
_cell.length_b   1.000
_cell.length_c   1.000
_cell.angle_alpha   90.00
_cell.angle_beta   90.00
_cell.angle_gamma   90.00
#
_symmetry.space_group_name_H-M   'P 1'
#
loop_
_entity.id
_entity.type
_entity.pdbx_description
1 polymer ?
#
loop_
_entity_poly.entity_id
_entity_poly.type
_entity_poly.pdbx_seq_one_letter_code
_entity_poly.pdbx_strand_id
1 'polypeptide(L)'
;MKRIEFIYLLTGFCTICSCTSKANSEIKEVITEVHNTVTEAIAEIVEKDIKPEDIRLDKELLYDKHTLEDTYPYKDTTRQFQWDKIKERLALLENIQLQPSTWAILQNYKNRNGEAPLVRSFKRNAYGRVADTLGIERYQSVPLYLLTDTLVPERYGQDGELTRFIEDGEKFIKAEPMFTGDEWMIPKKYVKVIGDTIVFNKAVFVDRHNQNIASLERSGKGQWVVRSMNPSTTGRHLPPYAQETPLGMFVLQEKKVKMVFLKDGSKETGGYAPYASRFTDGAYIHGVPVNAPRKTQIEYSPSLGTTPRSHMCVRNATSHAKFIYDWAPVNETIIFVLE
;
A
#
# COMPACT_ATOMS: atom_id res chain seq x y z
N MET A 1 -2.20 -25.33 9.33
CA MET A 1 -2.70 -26.72 9.36
C MET A 1 -2.42 -27.50 10.65
N LYS A 2 -1.43 -27.16 11.48
CA LYS A 2 -1.14 -27.91 12.75
C LYS A 2 -1.92 -27.44 14.00
N ARG A 3 -2.67 -26.34 13.98
CA ARG A 3 -3.42 -25.81 15.14
C ARG A 3 -4.87 -26.29 15.26
N ILE A 4 -5.47 -26.77 14.19
CA ILE A 4 -6.88 -27.26 14.19
C ILE A 4 -7.00 -28.68 14.73
N GLU A 5 -5.97 -29.52 14.55
CA GLU A 5 -6.00 -30.91 15.02
C GLU A 5 -5.94 -31.04 16.55
N PHE A 6 -5.40 -30.04 17.29
CA PHE A 6 -5.32 -30.08 18.75
C PHE A 6 -6.68 -29.84 19.45
N ILE A 7 -7.62 -29.18 18.79
CA ILE A 7 -8.96 -28.93 19.37
C ILE A 7 -9.86 -30.15 19.24
N TYR A 8 -9.68 -31.00 18.23
CA TYR A 8 -10.48 -32.21 18.06
C TYR A 8 -10.07 -33.36 18.97
N LEU A 9 -8.86 -33.38 19.55
CA LEU A 9 -8.42 -34.42 20.48
C LEU A 9 -9.03 -34.29 21.90
N LEU A 10 -9.50 -33.10 22.28
CA LEU A 10 -10.13 -32.87 23.58
C LEU A 10 -11.62 -33.27 23.65
N THR A 11 -12.29 -33.37 22.49
CA THR A 11 -13.73 -33.74 22.47
C THR A 11 -13.99 -35.25 22.41
N GLY A 12 -12.95 -36.05 22.12
CA GLY A 12 -13.06 -37.52 22.01
C GLY A 12 -13.02 -38.30 23.32
N PHE A 13 -12.70 -37.67 24.44
CA PHE A 13 -12.45 -38.35 25.72
C PHE A 13 -13.63 -38.38 26.70
N CYS A 14 -14.79 -37.83 26.33
CA CYS A 14 -15.95 -37.67 27.22
C CYS A 14 -16.97 -38.83 27.23
N THR A 15 -16.70 -39.98 26.61
CA THR A 15 -17.72 -41.04 26.49
C THR A 15 -17.46 -42.31 27.27
N ILE A 16 -16.42 -42.44 28.07
CA ILE A 16 -16.21 -43.61 28.91
C ILE A 16 -15.77 -43.16 30.34
N CYS A 17 -16.70 -42.86 31.23
CA CYS A 17 -16.52 -43.15 32.68
C CYS A 17 -17.82 -42.91 33.47
N SER A 18 -18.54 -43.96 33.67
CA SER A 18 -19.57 -44.07 34.72
C SER A 18 -18.86 -44.44 36.02
N CYS A 19 -18.41 -43.47 36.82
CA CYS A 19 -17.92 -43.71 38.19
C CYS A 19 -18.06 -42.45 39.03
N THR A 20 -18.88 -42.61 40.11
CA THR A 20 -18.99 -41.84 41.36
C THR A 20 -18.93 -40.30 41.31
N SER A 21 -19.87 -39.66 42.03
CA SER A 21 -20.12 -38.21 42.07
C SER A 21 -18.89 -37.34 42.44
N LYS A 22 -17.95 -37.88 43.19
CA LYS A 22 -16.73 -37.17 43.63
C LYS A 22 -15.67 -37.06 42.52
N ALA A 23 -15.45 -38.13 41.74
CA ALA A 23 -14.54 -38.11 40.60
C ALA A 23 -15.05 -37.20 39.49
N ASN A 24 -16.36 -37.08 39.30
CA ASN A 24 -16.93 -36.15 38.30
C ASN A 24 -16.78 -34.66 38.69
N SER A 25 -16.72 -34.31 39.99
CA SER A 25 -16.47 -32.94 40.44
C SER A 25 -15.01 -32.54 40.25
N GLU A 26 -14.07 -33.43 40.59
CA GLU A 26 -12.63 -33.20 40.39
C GLU A 26 -12.26 -33.10 38.90
N ILE A 27 -12.86 -33.95 38.06
CA ILE A 27 -12.66 -33.89 36.60
C ILE A 27 -13.22 -32.57 36.01
N LYS A 28 -14.39 -32.10 36.49
CA LYS A 28 -14.94 -30.81 36.04
C LYS A 28 -14.06 -29.62 36.45
N GLU A 29 -13.52 -29.66 37.66
CA GLU A 29 -12.64 -28.62 38.18
C GLU A 29 -11.34 -28.55 37.38
N VAL A 30 -10.70 -29.67 37.10
CA VAL A 30 -9.51 -29.76 36.22
C VAL A 30 -9.81 -29.33 34.81
N ILE A 31 -10.95 -29.71 34.24
CA ILE A 31 -11.34 -29.26 32.86
C ILE A 31 -11.56 -27.75 32.84
N THR A 32 -12.16 -27.17 33.87
CA THR A 32 -12.39 -25.72 33.96
C THR A 32 -11.06 -24.96 34.11
N GLU A 33 -10.15 -25.47 34.96
CA GLU A 33 -8.85 -24.88 35.19
C GLU A 33 -7.97 -24.92 33.89
N VAL A 34 -7.95 -26.07 33.22
CA VAL A 34 -7.28 -26.21 31.92
C VAL A 34 -7.92 -25.30 30.85
N HIS A 35 -9.26 -25.22 30.83
CA HIS A 35 -9.95 -24.32 29.88
C HIS A 35 -9.62 -22.85 30.14
N ASN A 36 -9.61 -22.42 31.42
CA ASN A 36 -9.25 -21.05 31.79
C ASN A 36 -7.77 -20.76 31.47
N THR A 37 -6.85 -21.67 31.80
CA THR A 37 -5.42 -21.51 31.50
C THR A 37 -5.16 -21.45 29.98
N VAL A 38 -5.86 -22.29 29.20
CA VAL A 38 -5.77 -22.26 27.73
C VAL A 38 -6.39 -20.98 27.17
N THR A 39 -7.51 -20.52 27.75
CA THR A 39 -8.17 -19.27 27.31
C THR A 39 -7.31 -18.05 27.66
N GLU A 40 -6.70 -18.02 28.86
CA GLU A 40 -5.75 -16.97 29.24
C GLU A 40 -4.49 -17.02 28.38
N ALA A 41 -3.92 -18.19 28.12
CA ALA A 41 -2.77 -18.35 27.22
C ALA A 41 -3.10 -17.96 25.78
N ILE A 42 -4.32 -18.25 25.29
CA ILE A 42 -4.78 -17.78 23.96
C ILE A 42 -4.99 -16.27 23.98
N ALA A 43 -5.55 -15.69 25.04
CA ALA A 43 -5.72 -14.24 25.18
C ALA A 43 -4.36 -13.50 25.27
N GLU A 44 -3.34 -14.12 25.86
CA GLU A 44 -1.98 -13.60 25.94
C GLU A 44 -1.22 -13.73 24.61
N ILE A 45 -1.63 -14.68 23.75
CA ILE A 45 -1.06 -14.92 22.40
C ILE A 45 -1.74 -14.06 21.32
N VAL A 46 -2.94 -13.55 21.56
CA VAL A 46 -3.57 -12.58 20.65
C VAL A 46 -2.81 -11.26 20.77
N GLU A 47 -1.89 -11.08 19.86
CA GLU A 47 -1.10 -9.86 19.79
C GLU A 47 -2.05 -8.67 19.66
N LYS A 48 -2.01 -7.77 20.65
CA LYS A 48 -2.91 -6.61 20.70
C LYS A 48 -2.69 -5.71 19.48
N ASP A 49 -3.78 -5.29 18.86
CA ASP A 49 -3.75 -4.33 17.78
C ASP A 49 -2.99 -3.05 18.19
N ILE A 50 -2.08 -2.64 17.31
CA ILE A 50 -1.32 -1.40 17.45
C ILE A 50 -2.22 -0.24 17.01
N LYS A 51 -2.36 0.74 17.88
CA LYS A 51 -3.11 1.97 17.60
C LYS A 51 -2.17 3.09 17.13
N PRO A 52 -2.68 4.15 16.47
CA PRO A 52 -1.87 5.28 16.05
C PRO A 52 -1.07 5.92 17.19
N GLU A 53 -1.61 5.97 18.41
CA GLU A 53 -0.94 6.48 19.61
C GLU A 53 0.23 5.60 20.10
N ASP A 54 0.25 4.32 19.73
CA ASP A 54 1.33 3.39 20.06
C ASP A 54 2.52 3.54 19.10
N ILE A 55 2.33 4.19 17.95
CA ILE A 55 3.40 4.44 16.97
C ILE A 55 4.35 5.52 17.46
N ARG A 56 5.62 5.14 17.61
CA ARG A 56 6.72 6.04 17.95
C ARG A 56 7.50 6.41 16.69
N LEU A 57 7.74 7.71 16.51
CA LEU A 57 8.50 8.25 15.40
C LEU A 57 9.77 8.94 15.94
N ASP A 58 10.92 8.38 15.61
CA ASP A 58 12.21 9.01 15.81
C ASP A 58 12.69 9.65 14.50
N LYS A 59 13.59 10.63 14.56
CA LYS A 59 14.16 11.28 13.38
C LYS A 59 15.66 11.07 13.34
N GLU A 60 16.08 10.31 12.34
CA GLU A 60 17.50 10.09 12.02
C GLU A 60 17.62 10.06 10.50
N LEU A 61 17.87 11.24 9.93
CA LEU A 61 17.84 11.43 8.49
C LEU A 61 19.05 10.77 7.82
N LEU A 62 18.78 9.89 6.86
CA LEU A 62 19.79 9.37 5.93
C LEU A 62 19.94 10.27 4.70
N TYR A 63 18.96 11.12 4.47
CA TYR A 63 19.00 12.15 3.44
C TYR A 63 18.56 13.48 4.05
N ASP A 64 19.45 14.45 4.08
CA ASP A 64 19.31 15.73 4.77
C ASP A 64 19.33 16.98 3.84
N LYS A 65 19.44 16.78 2.50
CA LYS A 65 19.37 17.90 1.55
C LYS A 65 17.93 18.31 1.30
N HIS A 66 17.71 19.63 1.20
CA HIS A 66 16.37 20.21 0.97
C HIS A 66 15.33 19.75 2.00
N THR A 67 15.76 19.43 3.21
CA THR A 67 14.88 18.97 4.30
C THR A 67 13.92 20.07 4.71
N LEU A 68 12.67 19.68 4.94
CA LEU A 68 11.65 20.53 5.53
C LEU A 68 11.55 20.26 7.04
N GLU A 69 11.18 21.30 7.80
CA GLU A 69 10.75 21.14 9.19
C GLU A 69 9.34 20.50 9.26
N ASP A 70 8.89 20.11 10.46
CA ASP A 70 7.55 19.53 10.66
C ASP A 70 6.44 20.44 10.14
N THR A 71 6.62 21.73 10.37
CA THR A 71 5.82 22.81 9.83
C THR A 71 6.72 23.79 9.09
N TYR A 72 6.29 24.25 7.95
CA TYR A 72 7.09 25.12 7.11
C TYR A 72 6.23 26.17 6.41
N PRO A 73 6.75 27.39 6.16
CA PRO A 73 5.99 28.46 5.53
C PRO A 73 5.70 28.15 4.06
N TYR A 74 4.50 28.46 3.61
CA TYR A 74 4.12 28.44 2.21
C TYR A 74 3.21 29.62 1.89
N LYS A 75 3.72 30.62 1.15
CA LYS A 75 3.04 31.90 0.90
C LYS A 75 2.57 32.54 2.22
N ASP A 76 1.27 32.84 2.34
CA ASP A 76 0.65 33.44 3.52
C ASP A 76 0.13 32.36 4.51
N THR A 77 0.49 31.09 4.32
CA THR A 77 0.02 29.97 5.13
C THR A 77 1.18 29.10 5.62
N THR A 78 0.85 28.14 6.46
CA THR A 78 1.79 27.11 6.94
C THR A 78 1.36 25.75 6.40
N ARG A 79 2.32 24.97 5.92
CA ARG A 79 2.20 23.57 5.60
C ARG A 79 2.89 22.70 6.64
N GLN A 80 2.53 21.44 6.69
CA GLN A 80 3.09 20.51 7.67
C GLN A 80 3.15 19.08 7.13
N PHE A 81 3.91 18.23 7.80
CA PHE A 81 3.76 16.79 7.66
C PHE A 81 2.54 16.33 8.46
N GLN A 82 1.69 15.51 7.87
CA GLN A 82 0.47 15.00 8.52
C GLN A 82 0.81 13.79 9.41
N TRP A 83 1.61 14.01 10.47
CA TRP A 83 2.13 12.92 11.33
C TRP A 83 1.03 12.03 11.89
N ASP A 84 -0.13 12.55 12.21
CA ASP A 84 -1.25 11.75 12.74
C ASP A 84 -1.75 10.77 11.69
N LYS A 85 -1.97 11.22 10.45
CA LYS A 85 -2.33 10.33 9.33
C LYS A 85 -1.21 9.33 9.00
N ILE A 86 0.04 9.74 9.11
CA ILE A 86 1.20 8.84 8.94
C ILE A 86 1.16 7.74 10.00
N LYS A 87 0.95 8.08 11.28
CA LYS A 87 0.81 7.10 12.36
C LYS A 87 -0.37 6.15 12.17
N GLU A 88 -1.53 6.66 11.71
CA GLU A 88 -2.68 5.82 11.36
C GLU A 88 -2.32 4.76 10.30
N ARG A 89 -1.62 5.15 9.25
CA ARG A 89 -1.20 4.23 8.17
C ARG A 89 -0.09 3.28 8.62
N LEU A 90 0.81 3.71 9.49
CA LEU A 90 1.82 2.83 10.08
C LEU A 90 1.18 1.82 11.03
N ALA A 91 0.22 2.22 11.86
CA ALA A 91 -0.53 1.29 12.72
C ALA A 91 -1.28 0.24 11.87
N LEU A 92 -1.93 0.66 10.78
CA LEU A 92 -2.50 -0.29 9.81
C LEU A 92 -1.44 -1.25 9.27
N LEU A 93 -0.28 -0.74 8.83
CA LEU A 93 0.80 -1.56 8.28
C LEU A 93 1.36 -2.55 9.31
N GLU A 94 1.50 -2.15 10.57
CA GLU A 94 1.88 -3.05 11.67
C GLU A 94 0.82 -4.15 11.87
N ASN A 95 -0.46 -3.78 11.95
CA ASN A 95 -1.55 -4.71 12.25
C ASN A 95 -1.73 -5.76 11.16
N ILE A 96 -1.66 -5.39 9.88
CA ILE A 96 -1.79 -6.38 8.79
C ILE A 96 -0.62 -7.37 8.78
N GLN A 97 0.50 -7.06 9.43
CA GLN A 97 1.68 -7.92 9.54
C GLN A 97 1.72 -8.75 10.83
N LEU A 98 0.77 -8.57 11.77
CA LEU A 98 0.70 -9.37 13.01
C LEU A 98 0.42 -10.85 12.73
N GLN A 99 -0.30 -11.14 11.66
CA GLN A 99 -0.62 -12.50 11.26
C GLN A 99 0.19 -12.91 10.02
N PRO A 100 0.75 -14.13 10.00
CA PRO A 100 1.39 -14.66 8.81
C PRO A 100 0.44 -14.58 7.61
N SER A 101 0.89 -13.98 6.54
CA SER A 101 0.08 -13.75 5.34
C SER A 101 0.92 -13.95 4.09
N THR A 102 0.33 -14.55 3.07
CA THR A 102 0.92 -14.53 1.73
C THR A 102 0.53 -13.22 1.06
N TRP A 103 1.52 -12.44 0.66
CA TRP A 103 1.31 -11.14 0.03
C TRP A 103 1.30 -11.24 -1.48
N ALA A 104 0.48 -10.41 -2.08
CA ALA A 104 0.35 -10.25 -3.52
C ALA A 104 0.20 -8.77 -3.89
N ILE A 105 0.33 -8.48 -5.18
CA ILE A 105 0.15 -7.15 -5.75
C ILE A 105 -0.86 -7.26 -6.88
N LEU A 106 -1.83 -6.36 -6.95
CA LEU A 106 -2.68 -6.19 -8.12
C LEU A 106 -1.86 -5.60 -9.27
N GLN A 107 -1.93 -6.17 -10.46
CA GLN A 107 -1.13 -5.72 -11.60
C GLN A 107 -1.92 -5.64 -12.90
N ASN A 108 -1.97 -4.44 -13.47
CA ASN A 108 -2.48 -4.25 -14.82
C ASN A 108 -1.86 -3.05 -15.57
N TYR A 109 -0.64 -2.67 -15.25
CA TYR A 109 0.07 -1.56 -15.89
C TYR A 109 -0.04 -1.64 -17.42
N LYS A 110 -0.55 -0.55 -18.04
CA LYS A 110 -0.80 -0.46 -19.50
C LYS A 110 -1.71 -1.57 -20.05
N ASN A 111 -2.63 -2.06 -19.23
CA ASN A 111 -3.55 -3.16 -19.59
C ASN A 111 -2.82 -4.42 -20.10
N ARG A 112 -1.60 -4.72 -19.62
CA ARG A 112 -0.81 -5.88 -20.07
C ARG A 112 -1.49 -7.21 -19.80
N ASN A 113 -2.35 -7.26 -18.77
CA ASN A 113 -3.15 -8.43 -18.43
C ASN A 113 -4.56 -8.39 -19.06
N GLY A 114 -4.77 -7.48 -20.00
CA GLY A 114 -6.05 -7.21 -20.67
C GLY A 114 -6.82 -6.08 -20.00
N GLU A 115 -7.63 -5.37 -20.77
CA GLU A 115 -8.50 -4.35 -20.22
C GLU A 115 -9.57 -4.99 -19.33
N ALA A 116 -9.79 -4.44 -18.12
CA ALA A 116 -10.80 -4.94 -17.19
C ALA A 116 -12.21 -4.88 -17.81
N PRO A 117 -13.09 -5.87 -17.59
CA PRO A 117 -14.50 -5.78 -18.00
C PRO A 117 -15.19 -4.57 -17.35
N LEU A 118 -16.32 -4.16 -17.90
CA LEU A 118 -17.14 -3.10 -17.27
C LEU A 118 -17.70 -3.60 -15.94
N VAL A 119 -17.60 -2.79 -14.91
CA VAL A 119 -18.26 -3.03 -13.62
C VAL A 119 -19.76 -2.85 -13.75
N ARG A 120 -20.54 -3.46 -12.85
CA ARG A 120 -22.00 -3.41 -12.83
C ARG A 120 -22.53 -1.98 -12.86
N SER A 121 -21.95 -1.11 -12.06
CA SER A 121 -22.30 0.31 -12.01
C SER A 121 -21.07 1.18 -12.30
N PHE A 122 -21.07 1.81 -13.45
CA PHE A 122 -19.95 2.69 -13.84
C PHE A 122 -20.44 4.10 -14.18
N LYS A 123 -19.52 5.04 -14.07
CA LYS A 123 -19.71 6.43 -14.51
C LYS A 123 -18.54 6.87 -15.40
N ARG A 124 -18.70 7.99 -16.12
CA ARG A 124 -17.58 8.65 -16.78
C ARG A 124 -17.09 9.78 -15.91
N ASN A 125 -15.77 9.82 -15.68
CA ASN A 125 -15.14 10.87 -14.91
C ASN A 125 -14.88 12.12 -15.76
N ALA A 126 -14.23 13.14 -15.18
CA ALA A 126 -13.88 14.39 -15.85
C ALA A 126 -12.97 14.22 -17.09
N TYR A 127 -12.30 13.09 -17.22
CA TYR A 127 -11.47 12.72 -18.37
C TYR A 127 -12.25 11.97 -19.46
N GLY A 128 -13.57 11.80 -19.30
CA GLY A 128 -14.42 11.00 -20.19
C GLY A 128 -14.17 9.49 -20.08
N ARG A 129 -13.36 9.04 -19.12
CA ARG A 129 -13.00 7.65 -18.92
C ARG A 129 -13.99 6.93 -18.01
N VAL A 130 -14.17 5.63 -18.27
CA VAL A 130 -14.99 4.78 -17.42
C VAL A 130 -14.32 4.60 -16.07
N ALA A 131 -15.07 4.83 -15.00
CA ALA A 131 -14.66 4.59 -13.62
C ALA A 131 -15.79 3.89 -12.85
N ASP A 132 -15.45 3.19 -11.77
CA ASP A 132 -16.44 2.65 -10.84
C ASP A 132 -17.12 3.75 -10.01
N THR A 133 -18.02 3.39 -9.12
CA THR A 133 -18.77 4.33 -8.28
C THR A 133 -17.89 5.12 -7.32
N LEU A 134 -16.72 4.59 -6.95
CA LEU A 134 -15.73 5.23 -6.07
C LEU A 134 -14.67 6.02 -6.84
N GLY A 135 -14.72 6.00 -8.18
CA GLY A 135 -13.85 6.81 -9.02
C GLY A 135 -12.58 6.12 -9.51
N ILE A 136 -12.40 4.83 -9.22
CA ILE A 136 -11.27 4.06 -9.78
C ILE A 136 -11.52 3.82 -11.27
N GLU A 137 -10.58 4.29 -12.10
CA GLU A 137 -10.68 4.17 -13.55
C GLU A 137 -10.51 2.72 -14.02
N ARG A 138 -11.22 2.35 -15.08
CA ARG A 138 -11.10 1.04 -15.75
C ARG A 138 -9.73 0.79 -16.34
N TYR A 139 -9.10 1.84 -16.88
CA TYR A 139 -7.81 1.74 -17.54
C TYR A 139 -6.69 1.42 -16.54
N GLN A 140 -5.95 0.37 -16.79
CA GLN A 140 -4.89 -0.18 -15.93
C GLN A 140 -5.39 -0.76 -14.59
N SER A 141 -6.68 -0.91 -14.40
CA SER A 141 -7.25 -1.47 -13.18
C SER A 141 -7.47 -2.99 -13.26
N VAL A 142 -7.76 -3.56 -12.12
CA VAL A 142 -8.02 -4.98 -11.91
C VAL A 142 -9.50 -5.17 -11.58
N PRO A 143 -10.24 -6.05 -12.27
CA PRO A 143 -11.65 -6.28 -11.96
C PRO A 143 -11.80 -7.09 -10.66
N LEU A 144 -12.61 -6.58 -9.74
CA LEU A 144 -12.95 -7.19 -8.46
C LEU A 144 -14.40 -7.73 -8.52
N TYR A 145 -14.56 -9.03 -8.29
CA TYR A 145 -15.84 -9.71 -8.33
C TYR A 145 -16.30 -10.10 -6.92
N LEU A 146 -17.61 -10.08 -6.70
CA LEU A 146 -18.18 -10.59 -5.45
C LEU A 146 -17.88 -12.08 -5.28
N LEU A 147 -17.79 -12.54 -4.04
CA LEU A 147 -17.57 -13.97 -3.74
C LEU A 147 -18.71 -14.85 -4.29
N THR A 148 -19.90 -14.28 -4.42
CA THR A 148 -21.13 -14.97 -4.88
C THR A 148 -21.45 -14.79 -6.36
N ASP A 149 -20.76 -13.86 -7.05
CA ASP A 149 -21.01 -13.56 -8.48
C ASP A 149 -19.70 -13.15 -9.18
N THR A 150 -19.22 -14.03 -10.04
CA THR A 150 -18.02 -13.81 -10.87
C THR A 150 -18.33 -13.54 -12.34
N LEU A 151 -19.58 -13.19 -12.70
CA LEU A 151 -19.98 -12.90 -14.08
C LEU A 151 -19.67 -11.44 -14.45
N VAL A 152 -19.99 -10.50 -13.54
CA VAL A 152 -19.78 -9.08 -13.76
C VAL A 152 -19.01 -8.50 -12.56
N PRO A 153 -17.88 -7.80 -12.77
CA PRO A 153 -17.15 -7.22 -11.65
C PRO A 153 -17.97 -6.11 -10.99
N GLU A 154 -17.83 -6.01 -9.67
CA GLU A 154 -18.53 -5.00 -8.87
C GLU A 154 -17.70 -3.71 -8.80
N ARG A 155 -16.36 -3.83 -8.72
CA ARG A 155 -15.45 -2.71 -8.56
C ARG A 155 -14.14 -2.89 -9.34
N TYR A 156 -13.31 -1.87 -9.29
CA TYR A 156 -11.94 -1.91 -9.76
C TYR A 156 -10.94 -1.79 -8.59
N GLY A 157 -9.92 -2.65 -8.56
CA GLY A 157 -8.73 -2.50 -7.74
C GLY A 157 -7.63 -1.76 -8.50
N GLN A 158 -6.77 -1.04 -7.81
CA GLN A 158 -5.71 -0.25 -8.43
C GLN A 158 -4.46 -1.10 -8.74
N ASP A 159 -3.79 -0.83 -9.86
CA ASP A 159 -2.47 -1.41 -10.13
C ASP A 159 -1.49 -1.04 -9.00
N GLY A 160 -0.75 -2.01 -8.49
CA GLY A 160 0.21 -1.81 -7.41
C GLY A 160 -0.36 -1.94 -6.00
N GLU A 161 -1.65 -2.08 -5.82
CA GLU A 161 -2.27 -2.21 -4.51
C GLU A 161 -1.79 -3.48 -3.80
N LEU A 162 -1.34 -3.32 -2.53
CA LEU A 162 -0.99 -4.44 -1.67
C LEU A 162 -2.23 -5.29 -1.39
N THR A 163 -2.10 -6.59 -1.50
CA THR A 163 -3.22 -7.53 -1.41
C THR A 163 -2.81 -8.75 -0.58
N ARG A 164 -3.68 -9.14 0.37
CA ARG A 164 -3.54 -10.42 1.08
C ARG A 164 -4.12 -11.52 0.22
N PHE A 165 -3.31 -12.51 -0.11
CA PHE A 165 -3.73 -13.73 -0.78
C PHE A 165 -4.40 -14.66 0.24
N ILE A 166 -5.60 -15.14 -0.06
CA ILE A 166 -6.38 -15.98 0.86
C ILE A 166 -6.49 -17.41 0.33
N GLU A 167 -6.94 -17.58 -0.92
CA GLU A 167 -7.20 -18.91 -1.48
C GLU A 167 -6.94 -18.92 -2.99
N ASP A 168 -6.36 -20.02 -3.48
CA ASP A 168 -6.13 -20.26 -4.90
C ASP A 168 -7.24 -21.13 -5.52
N GLY A 169 -8.09 -20.53 -6.33
CA GLY A 169 -9.11 -21.26 -7.12
C GLY A 169 -8.61 -21.60 -8.52
N GLU A 170 -9.47 -22.13 -9.37
CA GLU A 170 -9.09 -22.53 -10.74
C GLU A 170 -8.77 -21.32 -11.63
N LYS A 171 -9.66 -20.34 -11.72
CA LYS A 171 -9.56 -19.14 -12.59
C LYS A 171 -9.36 -17.86 -11.80
N PHE A 172 -9.80 -17.85 -10.56
CA PHE A 172 -9.78 -16.71 -9.65
C PHE A 172 -8.94 -17.02 -8.41
N ILE A 173 -8.43 -15.96 -7.81
CA ILE A 173 -7.86 -15.96 -6.46
C ILE A 173 -8.88 -15.25 -5.58
N LYS A 174 -9.16 -15.80 -4.39
CA LYS A 174 -9.79 -15.07 -3.31
C LYS A 174 -8.72 -14.26 -2.61
N ALA A 175 -8.89 -12.96 -2.54
CA ALA A 175 -7.90 -12.05 -1.96
C ALA A 175 -8.56 -10.79 -1.39
N GLU A 176 -7.82 -10.13 -0.50
CA GLU A 176 -8.22 -8.90 0.19
C GLU A 176 -7.23 -7.78 -0.15
N PRO A 177 -7.58 -6.83 -1.04
CA PRO A 177 -6.78 -5.64 -1.29
C PRO A 177 -6.81 -4.72 -0.06
N MET A 178 -5.64 -4.30 0.44
CA MET A 178 -5.49 -3.64 1.74
C MET A 178 -6.03 -2.20 1.80
N PHE A 179 -6.13 -1.52 0.69
CA PHE A 179 -6.72 -0.17 0.62
C PHE A 179 -8.19 -0.20 0.22
N THR A 180 -8.54 -1.02 -0.77
CA THR A 180 -9.92 -1.20 -1.22
C THR A 180 -10.78 -1.88 -0.15
N GLY A 181 -10.18 -2.79 0.64
CA GLY A 181 -10.86 -3.58 1.66
C GLY A 181 -11.72 -4.72 1.08
N ASP A 182 -12.32 -5.48 1.98
CA ASP A 182 -13.16 -6.64 1.70
C ASP A 182 -12.45 -7.78 0.94
N GLU A 183 -13.09 -8.93 0.91
CA GLU A 183 -12.63 -10.11 0.16
C GLU A 183 -13.27 -10.15 -1.23
N TRP A 184 -12.45 -10.39 -2.23
CA TRP A 184 -12.86 -10.39 -3.63
C TRP A 184 -12.38 -11.63 -4.37
N MET A 185 -13.13 -12.04 -5.39
CA MET A 185 -12.67 -12.97 -6.41
C MET A 185 -11.96 -12.17 -7.51
N ILE A 186 -10.69 -12.43 -7.72
CA ILE A 186 -9.82 -11.68 -8.64
C ILE A 186 -9.22 -12.65 -9.66
N PRO A 187 -9.36 -12.41 -10.99
CA PRO A 187 -8.78 -13.31 -11.99
C PRO A 187 -7.25 -13.40 -11.82
N LYS A 188 -6.73 -14.62 -11.80
CA LYS A 188 -5.30 -14.91 -11.52
C LYS A 188 -4.31 -14.05 -12.30
N LYS A 189 -4.61 -13.78 -13.57
CA LYS A 189 -3.73 -13.00 -14.46
C LYS A 189 -3.44 -11.58 -13.98
N TYR A 190 -4.26 -11.05 -13.06
CA TYR A 190 -4.09 -9.72 -12.49
C TYR A 190 -3.39 -9.71 -11.13
N VAL A 191 -3.01 -10.86 -10.59
CA VAL A 191 -2.44 -10.99 -9.26
C VAL A 191 -1.03 -11.53 -9.34
N LYS A 192 -0.07 -10.78 -8.81
CA LYS A 192 1.31 -11.21 -8.64
C LYS A 192 1.57 -11.56 -7.17
N VAL A 193 1.67 -12.84 -6.86
CA VAL A 193 2.11 -13.28 -5.54
C VAL A 193 3.58 -12.91 -5.35
N ILE A 194 3.91 -12.31 -4.20
CA ILE A 194 5.27 -11.89 -3.84
C ILE A 194 5.86 -12.71 -2.69
N GLY A 195 5.03 -13.44 -1.95
CA GLY A 195 5.46 -14.44 -0.95
C GLY A 195 4.89 -14.19 0.44
N ASP A 196 5.26 -15.09 1.36
CA ASP A 196 4.81 -15.12 2.76
C ASP A 196 5.92 -14.71 3.75
N THR A 197 7.14 -14.52 3.28
CA THR A 197 8.30 -14.12 4.09
C THR A 197 8.60 -12.63 4.05
N ILE A 198 7.83 -11.86 3.27
CA ILE A 198 8.06 -10.42 3.11
C ILE A 198 7.58 -9.68 4.34
N VAL A 199 8.48 -8.81 4.84
CA VAL A 199 8.18 -7.85 5.91
C VAL A 199 8.38 -6.44 5.36
N PHE A 200 7.33 -5.62 5.44
CA PHE A 200 7.38 -4.24 4.97
C PHE A 200 8.00 -3.33 6.03
N ASN A 201 9.33 -3.23 5.99
CA ASN A 201 10.12 -2.40 6.92
C ASN A 201 10.37 -0.99 6.40
N LYS A 202 9.94 -0.65 5.18
CA LYS A 202 10.14 0.66 4.58
C LYS A 202 8.83 1.20 4.03
N ALA A 203 8.55 2.45 4.37
CA ALA A 203 7.37 3.16 3.92
C ALA A 203 7.74 4.55 3.39
N VAL A 204 7.09 4.97 2.31
CA VAL A 204 7.19 6.33 1.77
C VAL A 204 5.80 6.94 1.79
N PHE A 205 5.70 8.13 2.37
CA PHE A 205 4.44 8.89 2.46
C PHE A 205 4.49 10.08 1.53
N VAL A 206 3.56 10.17 0.61
CA VAL A 206 3.37 11.28 -0.31
C VAL A 206 2.12 12.04 0.10
N ASP A 207 2.26 13.31 0.43
CA ASP A 207 1.17 14.19 0.83
C ASP A 207 0.76 15.09 -0.35
N ARG A 208 -0.43 14.86 -0.90
CA ARG A 208 -0.98 15.63 -2.02
C ARG A 208 -1.40 17.05 -1.61
N HIS A 209 -1.84 17.22 -0.37
CA HIS A 209 -2.31 18.50 0.15
C HIS A 209 -1.13 19.44 0.45
N ASN A 210 -0.17 18.97 1.24
CA ASN A 210 0.99 19.78 1.66
C ASN A 210 2.17 19.73 0.65
N GLN A 211 2.09 18.89 -0.38
CA GLN A 211 3.12 18.75 -1.42
C GLN A 211 4.48 18.40 -0.83
N ASN A 212 4.50 17.44 0.08
CA ASN A 212 5.71 16.92 0.70
C ASN A 212 5.79 15.39 0.61
N ILE A 213 6.93 14.85 0.99
CA ILE A 213 7.21 13.43 1.00
C ILE A 213 8.11 13.09 2.18
N ALA A 214 7.81 12.00 2.88
CA ALA A 214 8.65 11.45 3.94
C ALA A 214 8.95 9.98 3.67
N SER A 215 10.17 9.52 3.98
CA SER A 215 10.50 8.10 3.99
C SER A 215 10.81 7.64 5.41
N LEU A 216 10.26 6.50 5.78
CA LEU A 216 10.35 5.94 7.13
C LEU A 216 10.81 4.48 7.08
N GLU A 217 11.57 4.08 8.08
CA GLU A 217 12.10 2.73 8.25
C GLU A 217 11.72 2.17 9.62
N ARG A 218 11.22 0.96 9.64
CA ARG A 218 10.84 0.25 10.85
C ARG A 218 12.09 -0.18 11.62
N SER A 219 12.19 0.21 12.88
CA SER A 219 13.26 -0.20 13.79
C SER A 219 12.82 -1.25 14.81
N GLY A 220 11.51 -1.42 15.01
CA GLY A 220 10.90 -2.38 15.91
C GLY A 220 9.38 -2.35 15.78
N LYS A 221 8.67 -3.19 16.53
CA LYS A 221 7.21 -3.19 16.56
C LYS A 221 6.70 -1.82 17.04
N GLY A 222 5.90 -1.16 16.19
CA GLY A 222 5.40 0.20 16.45
C GLY A 222 6.46 1.30 16.51
N GLN A 223 7.72 1.00 16.16
CA GLN A 223 8.83 1.95 16.20
C GLN A 223 9.34 2.21 14.78
N TRP A 224 9.30 3.47 14.38
CA TRP A 224 9.69 3.91 13.04
C TRP A 224 10.64 5.09 13.09
N VAL A 225 11.58 5.13 12.18
CA VAL A 225 12.59 6.20 12.07
C VAL A 225 12.39 6.95 10.77
N VAL A 226 12.22 8.25 10.85
CA VAL A 226 12.13 9.14 9.68
C VAL A 226 13.51 9.25 9.06
N ARG A 227 13.63 8.86 7.78
CA ARG A 227 14.88 8.84 7.01
C ARG A 227 15.04 10.00 6.04
N SER A 228 13.92 10.64 5.65
CA SER A 228 13.92 11.87 4.86
C SER A 228 12.61 12.65 5.03
N MET A 229 12.67 13.99 4.89
CA MET A 229 11.54 14.92 4.96
C MET A 229 11.72 16.01 3.89
N ASN A 230 11.05 15.91 2.75
CA ASN A 230 11.39 16.72 1.59
C ASN A 230 10.16 17.34 0.88
N PRO A 231 10.34 18.45 0.16
CA PRO A 231 9.31 18.95 -0.74
C PRO A 231 9.13 18.00 -1.92
N SER A 232 7.87 17.81 -2.33
CA SER A 232 7.52 17.06 -3.54
C SER A 232 6.50 17.81 -4.36
N THR A 233 6.24 17.34 -5.58
CA THR A 233 5.19 17.89 -6.44
C THR A 233 4.42 16.75 -7.08
N THR A 234 3.13 16.66 -6.79
CA THR A 234 2.24 15.59 -7.21
C THR A 234 1.52 15.92 -8.55
N GLY A 235 0.70 14.98 -9.00
CA GLY A 235 -0.13 15.12 -10.20
C GLY A 235 -1.21 16.18 -10.02
N ARG A 236 -1.49 16.92 -11.09
CA ARG A 236 -2.53 17.96 -11.15
C ARG A 236 -3.76 17.46 -11.90
N HIS A 237 -4.93 17.97 -11.54
CA HIS A 237 -6.13 17.79 -12.34
C HIS A 237 -6.11 18.71 -13.57
N LEU A 238 -5.80 18.16 -14.74
CA LEU A 238 -5.82 18.89 -16.02
C LEU A 238 -6.12 17.95 -17.20
N PRO A 239 -7.40 17.62 -17.42
CA PRO A 239 -7.80 16.83 -18.58
C PRO A 239 -7.33 17.46 -19.92
N PRO A 240 -7.05 16.66 -20.96
CA PRO A 240 -7.15 15.20 -20.98
C PRO A 240 -5.86 14.47 -20.56
N TYR A 241 -4.75 15.17 -20.29
CA TYR A 241 -3.42 14.55 -20.18
C TYR A 241 -2.91 14.37 -18.77
N ALA A 242 -3.18 15.31 -17.86
CA ALA A 242 -2.65 15.26 -16.51
C ALA A 242 -3.73 14.87 -15.49
N GLN A 243 -3.39 13.93 -14.63
CA GLN A 243 -4.24 13.41 -13.55
C GLN A 243 -3.55 13.61 -12.21
N GLU A 244 -4.34 13.64 -11.15
CA GLU A 244 -3.87 13.61 -9.77
C GLU A 244 -3.12 12.30 -9.50
N THR A 245 -2.15 12.36 -8.60
CA THR A 245 -1.51 11.16 -8.07
C THR A 245 -2.58 10.33 -7.32
N PRO A 246 -2.80 9.05 -7.68
CA PRO A 246 -3.83 8.24 -7.03
C PRO A 246 -3.60 8.10 -5.53
N LEU A 247 -4.67 8.23 -4.75
CA LEU A 247 -4.67 7.92 -3.32
C LEU A 247 -4.61 6.41 -3.13
N GLY A 248 -3.93 5.95 -2.08
CA GLY A 248 -3.88 4.52 -1.82
C GLY A 248 -2.68 4.04 -1.02
N MET A 249 -2.59 2.71 -0.95
CA MET A 249 -1.50 1.95 -0.36
C MET A 249 -0.92 1.01 -1.43
N PHE A 250 0.25 1.32 -1.90
CA PHE A 250 0.86 0.64 -3.04
C PHE A 250 2.19 0.00 -2.67
N VAL A 251 2.55 -1.05 -3.37
CA VAL A 251 3.88 -1.65 -3.31
C VAL A 251 4.77 -1.02 -4.39
N LEU A 252 6.01 -0.71 -4.07
CA LEU A 252 7.00 -0.29 -5.05
C LEU A 252 7.28 -1.44 -6.03
N GLN A 253 6.96 -1.26 -7.33
CA GLN A 253 6.93 -2.34 -8.32
C GLN A 253 8.11 -2.39 -9.29
N GLU A 254 8.68 -1.23 -9.65
CA GLU A 254 9.68 -1.14 -10.72
C GLU A 254 10.60 0.07 -10.51
N LYS A 255 11.84 -0.04 -10.95
CA LYS A 255 12.81 1.06 -10.94
C LYS A 255 13.42 1.26 -12.31
N LYS A 256 13.58 2.53 -12.72
CA LYS A 256 14.24 2.94 -13.96
C LYS A 256 15.23 4.08 -13.67
N VAL A 257 16.49 3.91 -14.06
CA VAL A 257 17.48 5.00 -13.96
C VAL A 257 17.03 6.22 -14.76
N LYS A 258 16.41 5.99 -15.93
CA LYS A 258 15.80 7.00 -16.79
C LYS A 258 14.43 6.51 -17.27
N MET A 259 13.37 7.18 -16.86
CA MET A 259 12.02 6.98 -17.39
C MET A 259 11.78 7.99 -18.51
N VAL A 260 11.71 7.51 -19.74
CA VAL A 260 11.39 8.36 -20.91
C VAL A 260 9.89 8.67 -20.91
N PHE A 261 9.54 9.92 -21.17
CA PHE A 261 8.15 10.37 -21.34
C PHE A 261 7.93 11.03 -22.70
N LEU A 262 6.70 11.00 -23.17
CA LEU A 262 6.29 11.60 -24.44
C LEU A 262 5.75 13.01 -24.21
N LYS A 263 5.75 13.83 -25.26
CA LYS A 263 5.01 15.10 -25.26
C LYS A 263 3.51 14.81 -25.31
N ASP A 264 2.72 15.65 -24.67
CA ASP A 264 1.26 15.52 -24.64
C ASP A 264 0.67 15.48 -26.05
N GLY A 265 -0.22 14.51 -26.28
CA GLY A 265 -0.87 14.31 -27.58
C GLY A 265 0.05 13.88 -28.72
N SER A 266 1.28 13.45 -28.44
CA SER A 266 2.29 13.12 -29.43
C SER A 266 2.98 11.79 -29.14
N LYS A 267 3.63 11.22 -30.17
CA LYS A 267 4.56 10.08 -30.03
C LYS A 267 6.02 10.54 -29.88
N GLU A 268 6.28 11.84 -29.93
CA GLU A 268 7.62 12.38 -29.77
C GLU A 268 8.10 12.31 -28.32
N THR A 269 9.39 12.03 -28.13
CA THR A 269 10.00 12.06 -26.80
C THR A 269 9.98 13.47 -26.23
N GLY A 270 9.34 13.65 -25.08
CA GLY A 270 9.34 14.91 -24.33
C GLY A 270 10.58 15.10 -23.47
N GLY A 271 11.24 13.99 -23.12
CA GLY A 271 12.41 13.99 -22.25
C GLY A 271 12.50 12.73 -21.41
N TYR A 272 13.15 12.85 -20.25
CA TYR A 272 13.25 11.76 -19.29
C TYR A 272 13.16 12.26 -17.84
N ALA A 273 12.72 11.40 -16.94
CA ALA A 273 12.76 11.60 -15.50
C ALA A 273 13.81 10.66 -14.89
N PRO A 274 14.80 11.18 -14.11
CA PRO A 274 15.84 10.36 -13.52
C PRO A 274 15.34 9.64 -12.25
N TYR A 275 15.92 8.46 -11.98
CA TYR A 275 15.70 7.65 -10.77
C TYR A 275 14.23 7.42 -10.45
N ALA A 276 13.51 6.89 -11.43
CA ALA A 276 12.07 6.69 -11.36
C ALA A 276 11.72 5.36 -10.68
N SER A 277 10.88 5.42 -9.66
CA SER A 277 10.37 4.32 -8.84
C SER A 277 8.86 4.23 -8.98
N ARG A 278 8.34 3.21 -9.72
CA ARG A 278 6.91 3.03 -10.02
C ARG A 278 6.18 2.34 -8.88
N PHE A 279 5.01 2.88 -8.51
CA PHE A 279 4.18 2.30 -7.46
C PHE A 279 2.75 1.95 -7.94
N THR A 280 2.15 2.73 -8.83
CA THR A 280 0.82 2.43 -9.40
C THR A 280 0.74 2.96 -10.83
N ASP A 281 -0.02 2.33 -11.69
CA ASP A 281 -0.25 2.77 -13.07
C ASP A 281 1.01 3.34 -13.74
N GLY A 282 0.90 4.56 -14.29
CA GLY A 282 2.03 5.35 -14.78
C GLY A 282 2.64 6.31 -13.75
N ALA A 283 2.30 6.17 -12.45
CA ALA A 283 2.82 7.02 -11.38
C ALA A 283 4.17 6.52 -10.86
N TYR A 284 5.15 7.41 -10.87
CA TYR A 284 6.52 7.19 -10.39
C TYR A 284 6.90 8.28 -9.40
N ILE A 285 7.68 7.94 -8.39
CA ILE A 285 8.50 8.89 -7.65
C ILE A 285 9.79 9.07 -8.46
N HIS A 286 10.15 10.31 -8.84
CA HIS A 286 11.31 10.55 -9.68
C HIS A 286 11.93 11.95 -9.49
N GLY A 287 13.15 12.15 -9.95
CA GLY A 287 13.85 13.43 -9.93
C GLY A 287 13.24 14.48 -10.87
N VAL A 288 13.78 15.69 -10.84
CA VAL A 288 13.32 16.77 -11.71
C VAL A 288 13.37 16.34 -13.19
N PRO A 289 12.26 16.43 -13.94
CA PRO A 289 12.24 16.02 -15.35
C PRO A 289 13.22 16.84 -16.20
N VAL A 290 13.90 16.16 -17.10
CA VAL A 290 14.81 16.74 -18.07
C VAL A 290 14.12 16.76 -19.42
N ASN A 291 13.58 17.92 -19.82
CA ASN A 291 12.88 18.09 -21.08
C ASN A 291 13.88 18.15 -22.26
N ALA A 292 13.54 17.48 -23.35
CA ALA A 292 14.32 17.55 -24.57
C ALA A 292 14.36 19.02 -25.12
N PRO A 293 15.47 19.47 -25.70
CA PRO A 293 16.69 18.72 -26.05
C PRO A 293 17.74 18.65 -24.95
N ARG A 294 17.45 19.15 -23.71
CA ARG A 294 18.40 19.11 -22.59
C ARG A 294 18.79 17.68 -22.25
N LYS A 295 20.05 17.45 -21.96
CA LYS A 295 20.58 16.15 -21.53
C LYS A 295 21.05 16.13 -20.07
N THR A 296 21.44 17.31 -19.55
CA THR A 296 21.98 17.46 -18.18
C THR A 296 20.87 17.39 -17.14
N GLN A 297 21.07 16.61 -16.10
CA GLN A 297 20.16 16.54 -14.96
C GLN A 297 20.03 17.88 -14.25
N ILE A 298 18.86 18.13 -13.70
CA ILE A 298 18.53 19.28 -12.89
C ILE A 298 18.36 18.77 -11.45
N GLU A 299 19.12 19.31 -10.51
CA GLU A 299 19.06 18.88 -9.13
C GLU A 299 17.74 19.29 -8.47
N TYR A 300 17.37 20.56 -8.60
CA TYR A 300 16.23 21.13 -7.89
C TYR A 300 15.38 22.01 -8.80
N SER A 301 14.08 22.03 -8.54
CA SER A 301 13.13 22.93 -9.18
C SER A 301 12.43 23.77 -8.13
N PRO A 302 12.33 25.11 -8.30
CA PRO A 302 11.57 25.98 -7.39
C PRO A 302 10.08 25.63 -7.30
N SER A 303 9.58 24.76 -8.18
CA SER A 303 8.19 24.28 -8.13
C SER A 303 7.95 23.16 -7.14
N LEU A 304 9.00 22.53 -6.59
CA LEU A 304 8.87 21.50 -5.57
C LEU A 304 8.27 22.08 -4.29
N GLY A 305 7.35 21.34 -3.69
CA GLY A 305 6.65 21.79 -2.48
C GLY A 305 5.60 22.88 -2.73
N THR A 306 5.28 23.23 -3.98
CA THR A 306 4.33 24.34 -4.26
C THR A 306 2.92 23.84 -4.55
N THR A 307 2.58 23.56 -5.78
CA THR A 307 1.26 23.10 -6.22
C THR A 307 1.39 21.86 -7.10
N PRO A 308 0.37 21.02 -7.20
CA PRO A 308 0.36 19.87 -8.12
C PRO A 308 0.68 20.34 -9.56
N ARG A 309 1.61 19.66 -10.25
CA ARG A 309 2.07 20.06 -11.61
C ARG A 309 2.38 18.89 -12.54
N SER A 310 2.49 17.69 -12.04
CA SER A 310 2.85 16.53 -12.86
C SER A 310 1.63 15.90 -13.54
N HIS A 311 1.87 14.85 -14.33
CA HIS A 311 0.84 14.06 -14.99
C HIS A 311 0.43 12.82 -14.20
N MET A 312 0.58 12.79 -12.90
CA MET A 312 0.31 11.70 -11.95
C MET A 312 1.54 11.39 -11.07
N CYS A 313 2.75 11.61 -11.57
CA CYS A 313 3.99 11.31 -10.87
C CYS A 313 4.25 12.22 -9.66
N VAL A 314 5.15 11.78 -8.79
CA VAL A 314 5.67 12.54 -7.65
C VAL A 314 7.09 13.01 -7.99
N ARG A 315 7.26 14.30 -8.19
CA ARG A 315 8.55 14.94 -8.52
C ARG A 315 9.28 15.32 -7.24
N ASN A 316 10.57 15.07 -7.21
CA ASN A 316 11.48 15.36 -6.09
C ASN A 316 12.74 16.06 -6.58
N ALA A 317 13.55 16.59 -5.65
CA ALA A 317 14.95 16.87 -5.95
C ALA A 317 15.61 15.60 -6.51
N THR A 318 16.48 15.73 -7.51
CA THR A 318 17.02 14.56 -8.21
C THR A 318 17.86 13.68 -7.30
N SER A 319 18.61 14.27 -6.36
CA SER A 319 19.34 13.52 -5.34
C SER A 319 18.43 12.82 -4.33
N HIS A 320 17.26 13.39 -3.98
CA HIS A 320 16.27 12.72 -3.14
C HIS A 320 15.60 11.55 -3.86
N ALA A 321 15.23 11.73 -5.13
CA ALA A 321 14.71 10.62 -5.93
C ALA A 321 15.74 9.49 -6.07
N LYS A 322 17.05 9.81 -6.19
CA LYS A 322 18.13 8.82 -6.17
C LYS A 322 18.23 8.12 -4.83
N PHE A 323 18.12 8.86 -3.72
CA PHE A 323 18.08 8.27 -2.38
C PHE A 323 16.93 7.24 -2.26
N ILE A 324 15.69 7.60 -2.60
CA ILE A 324 14.55 6.65 -2.58
C ILE A 324 14.81 5.48 -3.54
N TYR A 325 15.32 5.74 -4.73
CA TYR A 325 15.65 4.72 -5.72
C TYR A 325 16.62 3.67 -5.17
N ASP A 326 17.67 4.09 -4.46
CA ASP A 326 18.69 3.19 -3.91
C ASP A 326 18.20 2.52 -2.60
N TRP A 327 17.55 3.28 -1.72
CA TRP A 327 17.16 2.85 -0.38
C TRP A 327 15.93 1.92 -0.35
N ALA A 328 14.93 2.14 -1.19
CA ALA A 328 13.65 1.44 -1.13
C ALA A 328 13.64 0.18 -2.02
N PRO A 329 13.66 -1.07 -1.50
CA PRO A 329 13.62 -2.27 -2.33
C PRO A 329 12.27 -2.47 -3.01
N VAL A 330 12.29 -3.04 -4.22
CA VAL A 330 11.10 -3.44 -4.98
C VAL A 330 10.41 -4.61 -4.29
N ASN A 331 9.08 -4.64 -4.28
CA ASN A 331 8.18 -5.59 -3.62
C ASN A 331 8.22 -5.59 -2.08
N GLU A 332 9.05 -4.76 -1.44
CA GLU A 332 9.24 -4.72 0.02
C GLU A 332 9.02 -3.32 0.62
N THR A 333 8.75 -2.32 -0.21
CA THR A 333 8.50 -0.94 0.24
C THR A 333 7.06 -0.56 -0.06
N ILE A 334 6.38 0.01 0.95
CA ILE A 334 5.02 0.52 0.81
C ILE A 334 5.06 2.03 0.51
N ILE A 335 4.24 2.44 -0.44
CA ILE A 335 4.01 3.84 -0.80
C ILE A 335 2.59 4.20 -0.40
N PHE A 336 2.45 5.11 0.55
CA PHE A 336 1.17 5.71 0.91
C PHE A 336 1.01 7.06 0.23
N VAL A 337 -0.10 7.27 -0.44
CA VAL A 337 -0.49 8.58 -0.98
C VAL A 337 -1.66 9.10 -0.16
N LEU A 338 -1.43 10.23 0.54
CA LEU A 338 -2.37 10.88 1.45
C LEU A 338 -2.99 12.13 0.80
N GLU A 339 -4.21 12.49 1.25
CA GLU A 339 -4.89 13.75 0.93
C GLU A 339 -4.69 14.76 2.03
#